data_22d418ea9241b4afd673cdd529957f25
#
_entry.id   22d418ea9241b4afd673cdd529957f25
#
_cell.length_a   1.000
_cell.length_b   1.000
_cell.length_c   1.000
_cell.angle_alpha   90.00
_cell.angle_beta   90.00
_cell.angle_gamma   90.00
#
_symmetry.space_group_name_H-M   'P 1'
#
loop_
_entity.id
_entity.type
_entity.pdbx_description
1 polymer ?
#
loop_
_entity_poly.entity_id
_entity_poly.type
_entity_poly.pdbx_seq_one_letter_code
_entity_poly.pdbx_strand_id
1 'polypeptide(L)'
;ATGKDVEVGEAIGIMAAQSIGEPGTQLTMRTFHTGGVAGAGAEDITQGLPRVEELFEARCPKGVAVIAQISGEITSIERIEGTMRQEVIITNEHESVSHKINANQSMRPWVQVGAKIEAGVALTEGPLDPKELLRVAGVREVQDYILKEVKKVYQSQGIEISDKHLEVMIKQMMKKVIVVDSGDTDLNVGVQLSLNNITKINRNALLSGKTPATFKPVLLGISKSSVETDSFLSAASFQETTKVLTDAAINGKIDPLIGLKENVIIGKLIPAGTGMKRYKKIRINTEEPENTEVSVAPNGEKMPEDTKTVEDVVDDIDDVENTTENEE
;
A
#
# COMPACT_ATOMS: atom_id res chain seq x y z
N ALA A 1 -15.69 -13.20 0.80
CA ALA A 1 -16.49 -14.42 0.75
C ALA A 1 -17.37 -14.58 1.99
N THR A 2 -16.84 -14.27 3.17
CA THR A 2 -17.57 -14.37 4.45
C THR A 2 -18.48 -13.17 4.74
N GLY A 3 -18.26 -12.02 4.07
CA GLY A 3 -18.96 -10.77 4.34
C GLY A 3 -18.59 -10.11 5.66
N LYS A 4 -17.60 -10.64 6.38
CA LYS A 4 -17.09 -10.09 7.63
C LYS A 4 -15.79 -9.32 7.41
N ASP A 5 -15.45 -8.44 8.33
CA ASP A 5 -14.15 -7.78 8.35
C ASP A 5 -13.02 -8.79 8.56
N VAL A 6 -11.80 -8.41 8.16
CA VAL A 6 -10.60 -9.25 8.27
C VAL A 6 -10.19 -9.33 9.74
N GLU A 7 -9.96 -10.55 10.23
CA GLU A 7 -9.49 -10.77 11.59
C GLU A 7 -8.00 -10.47 11.73
N VAL A 8 -7.58 -10.07 12.94
CA VAL A 8 -6.17 -9.84 13.24
C VAL A 8 -5.40 -11.16 13.13
N GLY A 9 -4.37 -11.17 12.29
CA GLY A 9 -3.53 -12.34 12.05
C GLY A 9 -3.76 -13.04 10.70
N GLU A 10 -4.72 -12.61 9.89
CA GLU A 10 -4.87 -13.09 8.53
C GLU A 10 -3.73 -12.60 7.62
N ALA A 11 -3.20 -13.51 6.78
CA ALA A 11 -2.09 -13.23 5.86
C ALA A 11 -2.58 -12.55 4.57
N ILE A 12 -3.23 -11.39 4.68
CA ILE A 12 -3.85 -10.67 3.54
C ILE A 12 -2.86 -10.33 2.43
N GLY A 13 -1.62 -9.99 2.77
CA GLY A 13 -0.57 -9.70 1.79
C GLY A 13 -0.18 -10.91 0.96
N ILE A 14 -0.12 -12.11 1.55
CA ILE A 14 0.15 -13.37 0.85
C ILE A 14 -1.02 -13.70 -0.08
N MET A 15 -2.25 -13.59 0.42
CA MET A 15 -3.46 -13.82 -0.39
C MET A 15 -3.52 -12.85 -1.58
N ALA A 16 -3.22 -11.57 -1.37
CA ALA A 16 -3.18 -10.59 -2.44
C ALA A 16 -2.11 -10.93 -3.48
N ALA A 17 -0.90 -11.27 -3.06
CA ALA A 17 0.20 -11.63 -3.95
C ALA A 17 -0.13 -12.89 -4.78
N GLN A 18 -0.73 -13.91 -4.15
CA GLN A 18 -1.15 -15.13 -4.84
C GLN A 18 -2.28 -14.87 -5.84
N SER A 19 -3.28 -14.06 -5.46
CA SER A 19 -4.42 -13.73 -6.32
C SER A 19 -4.02 -12.91 -7.55
N ILE A 20 -2.98 -12.09 -7.44
CA ILE A 20 -2.42 -11.30 -8.54
C ILE A 20 -1.46 -12.16 -9.37
N GLY A 21 -0.68 -13.04 -8.74
CA GLY A 21 0.36 -13.84 -9.40
C GLY A 21 -0.16 -15.07 -10.11
N GLU A 22 -1.20 -15.72 -9.59
CA GLU A 22 -1.76 -16.93 -10.21
C GLU A 22 -2.20 -16.69 -11.67
N PRO A 23 -3.00 -15.65 -11.98
CA PRO A 23 -3.37 -15.40 -13.36
C PRO A 23 -2.21 -14.92 -14.25
N GLY A 24 -1.09 -14.48 -13.66
CA GLY A 24 0.08 -14.01 -14.39
C GLY A 24 0.63 -15.05 -15.38
N THR A 25 0.62 -16.34 -15.02
CA THR A 25 1.04 -17.42 -15.90
C THR A 25 0.12 -17.54 -17.12
N GLN A 26 -1.18 -17.35 -16.95
CA GLN A 26 -2.16 -17.37 -18.04
C GLN A 26 -2.00 -16.14 -18.96
N LEU A 27 -1.68 -14.99 -18.40
CA LEU A 27 -1.40 -13.76 -19.16
C LEU A 27 -0.17 -13.92 -20.06
N THR A 28 0.92 -14.50 -19.57
CA THR A 28 2.13 -14.75 -20.36
C THR A 28 1.87 -15.72 -21.51
N MET A 29 1.12 -16.80 -21.29
CA MET A 29 0.77 -17.75 -22.34
C MET A 29 -0.07 -17.11 -23.46
N ARG A 30 -1.00 -16.23 -23.12
CA ARG A 30 -1.86 -15.57 -24.13
C ARG A 30 -1.14 -14.50 -24.93
N THR A 31 -0.17 -13.79 -24.37
CA THR A 31 0.62 -12.77 -25.09
C THR A 31 1.49 -13.39 -26.19
N PHE A 32 1.95 -14.62 -26.02
CA PHE A 32 2.67 -15.35 -27.08
C PHE A 32 1.79 -15.69 -28.30
N HIS A 33 0.49 -15.86 -28.08
CA HIS A 33 -0.44 -16.19 -29.17
C HIS A 33 -1.02 -14.95 -29.90
N THR A 34 -0.96 -13.78 -29.30
CA THR A 34 -1.51 -12.53 -29.86
C THR A 34 -0.46 -11.70 -30.64
N GLY A 35 0.74 -12.21 -30.79
CA GLY A 35 1.90 -11.54 -31.42
C GLY A 35 1.80 -11.27 -32.93
N GLY A 36 0.60 -11.18 -33.49
CA GLY A 36 0.38 -11.05 -34.94
C GLY A 36 -0.29 -9.75 -35.44
N VAL A 37 -0.71 -8.84 -34.54
CA VAL A 37 -1.36 -7.60 -34.98
C VAL A 37 -0.71 -6.39 -34.28
N ALA A 38 0.53 -6.09 -34.65
CA ALA A 38 1.06 -4.76 -34.47
C ALA A 38 0.38 -3.86 -35.52
N GLY A 39 -0.72 -3.22 -35.13
CA GLY A 39 -1.31 -2.15 -35.93
C GLY A 39 -0.27 -1.05 -36.07
N ALA A 40 0.02 -0.71 -37.32
CA ALA A 40 0.92 0.40 -37.66
C ALA A 40 0.44 1.67 -36.98
N GLY A 41 1.20 2.17 -35.99
CA GLY A 41 0.92 3.46 -35.34
C GLY A 41 1.03 3.50 -33.81
N ALA A 42 1.12 2.37 -33.11
CA ALA A 42 1.30 2.38 -31.66
C ALA A 42 2.77 2.14 -31.32
N GLU A 43 3.56 3.19 -31.29
CA GLU A 43 4.92 3.13 -30.75
C GLU A 43 4.89 2.62 -29.32
N ASP A 44 5.44 1.43 -29.12
CA ASP A 44 6.03 0.90 -27.85
C ASP A 44 5.16 1.03 -26.57
N ILE A 45 3.83 0.88 -26.69
CA ILE A 45 2.95 0.79 -25.52
C ILE A 45 3.11 -0.59 -24.91
N THR A 46 3.72 -0.65 -23.75
CA THR A 46 3.85 -1.88 -22.97
C THR A 46 2.47 -2.42 -22.60
N GLN A 47 2.13 -3.61 -23.07
CA GLN A 47 0.82 -4.23 -22.86
C GLN A 47 0.94 -5.53 -22.06
N GLY A 48 -0.15 -5.95 -21.42
CA GLY A 48 -0.20 -7.19 -20.67
C GLY A 48 0.60 -7.18 -19.36
N LEU A 49 1.21 -8.31 -19.01
CA LEU A 49 1.95 -8.49 -17.76
C LEU A 49 3.12 -7.51 -17.57
N PRO A 50 3.92 -7.16 -18.60
CA PRO A 50 4.96 -6.13 -18.47
C PRO A 50 4.41 -4.76 -18.03
N ARG A 51 3.18 -4.40 -18.42
CA ARG A 51 2.54 -3.16 -17.95
C ARG A 51 2.17 -3.23 -16.47
N VAL A 52 1.71 -4.38 -16.01
CA VAL A 52 1.42 -4.60 -14.57
C VAL A 52 2.71 -4.49 -13.76
N GLU A 53 3.81 -5.09 -14.23
CA GLU A 53 5.12 -4.96 -13.59
C GLU A 53 5.60 -3.50 -13.54
N GLU A 54 5.47 -2.77 -14.65
CA GLU A 54 5.83 -1.34 -14.73
C GLU A 54 5.05 -0.50 -13.70
N LEU A 55 3.75 -0.74 -13.55
CA LEU A 55 2.90 -0.03 -12.58
C LEU A 55 3.28 -0.37 -11.14
N PHE A 56 3.46 -1.65 -10.81
CA PHE A 56 3.82 -2.07 -9.46
C PHE A 56 5.27 -1.71 -9.08
N GLU A 57 6.18 -1.59 -10.03
CA GLU A 57 7.53 -1.08 -9.77
C GLU A 57 7.61 0.46 -9.83
N ALA A 58 6.50 1.12 -10.08
CA ALA A 58 6.42 2.58 -10.24
C ALA A 58 7.51 3.11 -11.18
N ARG A 59 7.73 2.39 -12.31
CA ARG A 59 8.66 2.81 -13.36
C ARG A 59 8.01 3.90 -14.20
N CYS A 60 8.84 4.81 -14.70
CA CYS A 60 8.39 5.80 -15.67
C CYS A 60 8.10 5.07 -17.00
N PRO A 61 6.86 5.15 -17.52
CA PRO A 61 6.50 4.46 -18.75
C PRO A 61 7.17 5.11 -19.97
N LYS A 62 7.30 4.36 -21.05
CA LYS A 62 7.69 4.91 -22.34
C LYS A 62 6.52 5.70 -22.92
N GLY A 63 6.79 6.82 -23.55
CA GLY A 63 5.74 7.65 -24.16
C GLY A 63 4.78 8.29 -23.15
N VAL A 64 5.33 8.84 -22.07
CA VAL A 64 4.56 9.46 -20.97
C VAL A 64 3.63 10.55 -21.51
N ALA A 65 2.36 10.52 -21.12
CA ALA A 65 1.42 11.58 -21.39
C ALA A 65 1.76 12.83 -20.56
N VAL A 66 1.64 13.99 -21.17
CA VAL A 66 1.77 15.28 -20.48
C VAL A 66 0.53 15.51 -19.64
N ILE A 67 0.70 15.86 -18.36
CA ILE A 67 -0.38 16.16 -17.43
C ILE A 67 -0.45 17.68 -17.13
N ALA A 68 -1.65 18.17 -16.85
CA ALA A 68 -1.86 19.52 -16.39
C ALA A 68 -1.30 19.67 -14.97
N GLN A 69 -0.34 20.58 -14.77
CA GLN A 69 0.29 20.81 -13.45
C GLN A 69 -0.59 21.66 -12.53
N ILE A 70 -1.46 22.50 -13.09
CA ILE A 70 -2.38 23.35 -12.34
C ILE A 70 -3.80 23.15 -12.86
N SER A 71 -4.77 23.42 -11.99
CA SER A 71 -6.17 23.53 -12.40
C SER A 71 -6.41 24.92 -12.98
N GLY A 72 -7.03 25.00 -14.13
CA GLY A 72 -7.28 26.29 -14.81
C GLY A 72 -7.98 26.13 -16.14
N GLU A 73 -7.96 27.20 -16.91
CA GLU A 73 -8.52 27.24 -18.26
C GLU A 73 -7.38 27.27 -19.28
N ILE A 74 -7.55 26.55 -20.39
CA ILE A 74 -6.59 26.57 -21.48
C ILE A 74 -6.72 27.92 -22.21
N THR A 75 -5.70 28.77 -22.10
CA THR A 75 -5.69 30.11 -22.70
C THR A 75 -5.25 30.06 -24.14
N SER A 76 -4.18 29.35 -24.47
CA SER A 76 -3.68 29.23 -25.84
C SER A 76 -3.05 27.87 -26.12
N ILE A 77 -3.10 27.50 -27.41
CA ILE A 77 -2.42 26.32 -27.97
C ILE A 77 -1.63 26.83 -29.16
N GLU A 78 -0.33 26.96 -29.01
CA GLU A 78 0.55 27.53 -30.02
C GLU A 78 1.57 26.50 -30.52
N ARG A 79 1.96 26.61 -31.78
CA ARG A 79 3.10 25.85 -32.30
C ARG A 79 4.37 26.68 -32.11
N ILE A 80 5.37 26.03 -31.49
CA ILE A 80 6.69 26.69 -31.32
C ILE A 80 7.37 26.81 -32.69
N GLU A 81 7.68 28.02 -33.11
CA GLU A 81 8.36 28.31 -34.38
C GLU A 81 9.69 27.53 -34.47
N GLY A 82 9.93 26.90 -35.63
CA GLY A 82 11.14 26.12 -35.87
C GLY A 82 11.16 24.70 -35.28
N THR A 83 10.12 24.30 -34.56
CA THR A 83 9.97 22.90 -34.04
C THR A 83 8.56 22.38 -34.29
N MET A 84 8.41 21.08 -34.44
CA MET A 84 7.07 20.47 -34.53
C MET A 84 6.40 20.29 -33.15
N ARG A 85 6.85 21.03 -32.13
CA ARG A 85 6.29 20.97 -30.78
C ARG A 85 5.13 21.94 -30.63
N GLN A 86 4.19 21.59 -29.83
CA GLN A 86 3.07 22.44 -29.45
C GLN A 86 3.22 22.85 -27.98
N GLU A 87 2.80 24.05 -27.66
CA GLU A 87 2.78 24.59 -26.30
C GLU A 87 1.34 24.86 -25.90
N VAL A 88 0.91 24.28 -24.81
CA VAL A 88 -0.41 24.51 -24.22
C VAL A 88 -0.22 25.32 -22.96
N ILE A 89 -0.84 26.48 -22.89
CA ILE A 89 -0.78 27.36 -21.73
C ILE A 89 -2.08 27.22 -20.95
N ILE A 90 -1.94 26.82 -19.68
CA ILE A 90 -3.05 26.74 -18.73
C ILE A 90 -2.88 27.91 -17.75
N THR A 91 -3.93 28.68 -17.59
CA THR A 91 -3.94 29.86 -16.70
C THR A 91 -4.99 29.67 -15.61
N ASN A 92 -4.61 29.98 -14.38
CA ASN A 92 -5.49 30.11 -13.23
C ASN A 92 -5.44 31.55 -12.72
N GLU A 93 -6.25 31.90 -11.71
CA GLU A 93 -6.29 33.24 -11.09
C GLU A 93 -4.92 33.71 -10.56
N HIS A 94 -4.01 32.79 -10.23
CA HIS A 94 -2.73 33.10 -9.58
C HIS A 94 -1.50 32.88 -10.45
N GLU A 95 -1.53 31.94 -11.40
CA GLU A 95 -0.38 31.53 -12.18
C GLU A 95 -0.76 31.03 -13.58
N SER A 96 0.20 31.05 -14.48
CA SER A 96 0.10 30.46 -15.82
C SER A 96 1.28 29.49 -16.03
N VAL A 97 0.99 28.29 -16.45
CA VAL A 97 1.99 27.23 -16.70
C VAL A 97 1.91 26.78 -18.13
N SER A 98 3.07 26.72 -18.78
CA SER A 98 3.19 26.23 -20.15
C SER A 98 3.58 24.74 -20.17
N HIS A 99 2.88 23.96 -20.96
CA HIS A 99 3.12 22.55 -21.18
C HIS A 99 3.59 22.28 -22.59
N LYS A 100 4.80 21.77 -22.77
CA LYS A 100 5.38 21.45 -24.07
C LYS A 100 5.02 20.04 -24.49
N ILE A 101 4.31 19.90 -25.60
CA ILE A 101 3.87 18.65 -26.20
C ILE A 101 4.75 18.34 -27.41
N ASN A 102 5.31 17.13 -27.47
CA ASN A 102 6.11 16.71 -28.62
C ASN A 102 5.21 16.39 -29.82
N ALA A 103 5.76 16.50 -31.03
CA ALA A 103 5.04 16.26 -32.28
C ALA A 103 4.44 14.85 -32.41
N ASN A 104 5.05 13.86 -31.75
CA ASN A 104 4.62 12.46 -31.79
C ASN A 104 3.52 12.14 -30.77
N GLN A 105 3.08 13.14 -29.98
CA GLN A 105 2.04 12.97 -28.97
C GLN A 105 0.74 13.58 -29.47
N SER A 106 -0.29 12.75 -29.58
CA SER A 106 -1.64 13.20 -29.93
C SER A 106 -2.29 13.87 -28.73
N MET A 107 -2.81 15.09 -28.96
CA MET A 107 -3.64 15.74 -27.92
C MET A 107 -4.98 15.05 -27.79
N ARG A 108 -5.49 15.03 -26.59
CA ARG A 108 -6.83 14.49 -26.35
C ARG A 108 -7.92 15.40 -26.90
N PRO A 109 -9.07 14.85 -27.36
CA PRO A 109 -10.11 15.64 -28.05
C PRO A 109 -10.70 16.79 -27.23
N TRP A 110 -10.67 16.69 -25.91
CA TRP A 110 -11.20 17.75 -25.01
C TRP A 110 -10.23 18.89 -24.73
N VAL A 111 -8.96 18.78 -25.18
CA VAL A 111 -7.97 19.83 -25.03
C VAL A 111 -8.22 20.88 -26.10
N GLN A 112 -9.04 21.89 -25.78
CA GLN A 112 -9.41 22.99 -26.64
C GLN A 112 -9.25 24.29 -25.87
N VAL A 113 -9.01 25.40 -26.60
CA VAL A 113 -8.93 26.74 -25.99
C VAL A 113 -10.26 27.07 -25.32
N GLY A 114 -10.21 27.53 -24.07
CA GLY A 114 -11.38 27.79 -23.24
C GLY A 114 -11.89 26.59 -22.42
N ALA A 115 -11.27 25.40 -22.55
CA ALA A 115 -11.64 24.27 -21.73
C ALA A 115 -11.09 24.39 -20.30
N LYS A 116 -11.92 24.11 -19.30
CA LYS A 116 -11.50 24.03 -17.89
C LYS A 116 -10.96 22.65 -17.60
N ILE A 117 -9.77 22.59 -17.05
CA ILE A 117 -9.05 21.34 -16.72
C ILE A 117 -8.62 21.37 -15.27
N GLU A 118 -8.74 20.22 -14.61
CA GLU A 118 -8.23 20.01 -13.25
C GLU A 118 -6.76 19.57 -13.29
N ALA A 119 -6.02 19.85 -12.22
CA ALA A 119 -4.65 19.38 -12.05
C ALA A 119 -4.58 17.85 -12.08
N GLY A 120 -3.59 17.30 -12.80
CA GLY A 120 -3.42 15.85 -12.95
C GLY A 120 -4.13 15.24 -14.16
N VAL A 121 -4.99 15.98 -14.86
CA VAL A 121 -5.64 15.48 -16.08
C VAL A 121 -4.63 15.41 -17.23
N ALA A 122 -4.66 14.29 -17.99
CA ALA A 122 -3.79 14.09 -19.13
C ALA A 122 -4.18 14.98 -20.31
N LEU A 123 -3.25 15.76 -20.83
CA LEU A 123 -3.42 16.60 -22.02
C LEU A 123 -3.20 15.80 -23.32
N THR A 124 -2.33 14.79 -23.27
CA THR A 124 -2.01 13.94 -24.41
C THR A 124 -2.45 12.50 -24.19
N GLU A 125 -2.49 11.73 -25.26
CA GLU A 125 -2.68 10.28 -25.19
C GLU A 125 -1.41 9.61 -24.66
N GLY A 126 -1.56 8.50 -23.95
CA GLY A 126 -0.46 7.72 -23.39
C GLY A 126 -0.65 7.39 -21.92
N PRO A 127 0.25 6.57 -21.37
CA PRO A 127 0.29 6.23 -19.94
C PRO A 127 0.80 7.41 -19.11
N LEU A 128 0.28 7.57 -17.90
CA LEU A 128 0.75 8.58 -16.95
C LEU A 128 1.94 8.08 -16.16
N ASP A 129 2.84 8.98 -15.75
CA ASP A 129 3.86 8.68 -14.74
C ASP A 129 3.22 8.77 -13.35
N PRO A 130 3.14 7.64 -12.59
CA PRO A 130 2.52 7.64 -11.26
C PRO A 130 3.21 8.59 -10.27
N LYS A 131 4.52 8.82 -10.43
CA LYS A 131 5.27 9.72 -9.53
C LYS A 131 4.96 11.20 -9.80
N GLU A 132 4.81 11.56 -11.07
CA GLU A 132 4.40 12.91 -11.42
C GLU A 132 2.95 13.17 -11.03
N LEU A 133 2.07 12.19 -11.24
CA LEU A 133 0.68 12.24 -10.80
C LEU A 133 0.57 12.41 -9.28
N LEU A 134 1.41 11.70 -8.50
CA LEU A 134 1.45 11.87 -7.04
C LEU A 134 1.80 13.30 -6.62
N ARG A 135 2.72 13.93 -7.34
CA ARG A 135 3.17 15.29 -7.04
C ARG A 135 2.10 16.33 -7.33
N VAL A 136 1.29 16.13 -8.38
CA VAL A 136 0.32 17.09 -8.88
C VAL A 136 -1.08 16.86 -8.30
N ALA A 137 -1.60 15.65 -8.43
CA ALA A 137 -2.98 15.31 -8.08
C ALA A 137 -3.14 14.67 -6.69
N GLY A 138 -2.03 14.20 -6.10
CA GLY A 138 -2.04 13.65 -4.74
C GLY A 138 -2.20 12.12 -4.67
N VAL A 139 -2.34 11.63 -3.42
CA VAL A 139 -2.28 10.20 -3.09
C VAL A 139 -3.45 9.42 -3.70
N ARG A 140 -4.67 9.93 -3.55
CA ARG A 140 -5.89 9.23 -3.95
C ARG A 140 -5.96 8.99 -5.45
N GLU A 141 -5.65 10.02 -6.23
CA GLU A 141 -5.67 9.92 -7.71
C GLU A 141 -4.67 8.89 -8.23
N VAL A 142 -3.49 8.79 -7.61
CA VAL A 142 -2.50 7.77 -7.96
C VAL A 142 -2.97 6.37 -7.62
N GLN A 143 -3.61 6.19 -6.47
CA GLN A 143 -4.17 4.90 -6.05
C GLN A 143 -5.23 4.44 -7.04
N ASP A 144 -6.17 5.31 -7.38
CA ASP A 144 -7.24 5.04 -8.34
C ASP A 144 -6.69 4.78 -9.75
N TYR A 145 -5.66 5.52 -10.15
CA TYR A 145 -5.01 5.33 -11.45
C TYR A 145 -4.36 3.94 -11.55
N ILE A 146 -3.52 3.57 -10.56
CA ILE A 146 -2.85 2.26 -10.58
C ILE A 146 -3.89 1.13 -10.54
N LEU A 147 -4.91 1.25 -9.68
CA LEU A 147 -5.99 0.27 -9.58
C LEU A 147 -6.69 0.06 -10.93
N LYS A 148 -7.13 1.16 -11.57
CA LYS A 148 -7.84 1.14 -12.85
C LYS A 148 -6.98 0.55 -13.96
N GLU A 149 -5.72 0.95 -14.07
CA GLU A 149 -4.82 0.47 -15.13
C GLU A 149 -4.49 -1.01 -14.95
N VAL A 150 -4.19 -1.47 -13.74
CA VAL A 150 -3.96 -2.90 -13.48
C VAL A 150 -5.21 -3.71 -13.77
N LYS A 151 -6.36 -3.28 -13.25
CA LYS A 151 -7.64 -3.94 -13.48
C LYS A 151 -7.98 -4.06 -14.99
N LYS A 152 -7.72 -2.99 -15.74
CA LYS A 152 -7.92 -2.95 -17.20
C LYS A 152 -7.09 -4.04 -17.91
N VAL A 153 -5.84 -4.25 -17.50
CA VAL A 153 -4.99 -5.31 -18.08
C VAL A 153 -5.57 -6.68 -17.80
N TYR A 154 -5.99 -6.97 -16.57
CA TYR A 154 -6.59 -8.27 -16.23
C TYR A 154 -7.94 -8.48 -16.93
N GLN A 155 -8.81 -7.48 -16.94
CA GLN A 155 -10.11 -7.54 -17.61
C GLN A 155 -10.00 -7.74 -19.12
N SER A 156 -8.99 -7.14 -19.77
CA SER A 156 -8.75 -7.37 -21.21
C SER A 156 -8.47 -8.84 -21.55
N GLN A 157 -8.06 -9.63 -20.58
CA GLN A 157 -7.81 -11.07 -20.69
C GLN A 157 -8.96 -11.91 -20.13
N GLY A 158 -10.07 -11.28 -19.71
CA GLY A 158 -11.22 -11.95 -19.13
C GLY A 158 -11.01 -12.48 -17.71
N ILE A 159 -10.04 -11.90 -16.98
CA ILE A 159 -9.74 -12.27 -15.60
C ILE A 159 -10.29 -11.18 -14.67
N GLU A 160 -11.06 -11.61 -13.68
CA GLU A 160 -11.57 -10.72 -12.62
C GLU A 160 -10.77 -10.92 -11.35
N ILE A 161 -10.23 -9.82 -10.82
CA ILE A 161 -9.53 -9.77 -9.52
C ILE A 161 -10.26 -8.79 -8.62
N SER A 162 -10.44 -9.17 -7.34
CA SER A 162 -11.04 -8.27 -6.35
C SER A 162 -10.14 -7.06 -6.10
N ASP A 163 -10.73 -5.89 -6.08
CA ASP A 163 -10.03 -4.62 -5.90
C ASP A 163 -9.23 -4.57 -4.59
N LYS A 164 -9.71 -5.22 -3.53
CA LYS A 164 -9.04 -5.31 -2.21
C LYS A 164 -7.60 -5.86 -2.30
N HIS A 165 -7.34 -6.83 -3.17
CA HIS A 165 -5.99 -7.39 -3.34
C HIS A 165 -5.03 -6.37 -3.96
N LEU A 166 -5.51 -5.61 -4.93
CA LEU A 166 -4.73 -4.54 -5.56
C LEU A 166 -4.50 -3.38 -4.59
N GLU A 167 -5.52 -2.99 -3.84
CA GLU A 167 -5.44 -1.92 -2.83
C GLU A 167 -4.43 -2.22 -1.72
N VAL A 168 -4.34 -3.48 -1.26
CA VAL A 168 -3.34 -3.92 -0.28
C VAL A 168 -1.92 -3.68 -0.80
N MET A 169 -1.66 -4.01 -2.08
CA MET A 169 -0.36 -3.80 -2.70
C MET A 169 -0.05 -2.31 -2.87
N ILE A 170 -1.01 -1.53 -3.36
CA ILE A 170 -0.87 -0.08 -3.54
C ILE A 170 -0.62 0.61 -2.19
N LYS A 171 -1.35 0.21 -1.13
CA LYS A 171 -1.12 0.72 0.22
C LYS A 171 0.31 0.47 0.69
N GLN A 172 0.87 -0.71 0.39
CA GLN A 172 2.25 -1.03 0.75
C GLN A 172 3.27 -0.17 -0.03
N MET A 173 3.00 0.14 -1.30
CA MET A 173 3.84 1.03 -2.12
C MET A 173 3.88 2.47 -1.59
N MET A 174 2.82 2.91 -0.91
CA MET A 174 2.67 4.29 -0.39
C MET A 174 2.86 4.39 1.14
N LYS A 175 3.44 3.38 1.77
CA LYS A 175 3.65 3.32 3.23
C LYS A 175 4.68 4.33 3.73
N LYS A 176 5.62 4.73 2.88
CA LYS A 176 6.74 5.61 3.25
C LYS A 176 6.47 7.07 2.89
N VAL A 177 7.07 7.95 3.68
CA VAL A 177 7.04 9.40 3.48
C VAL A 177 8.45 9.96 3.60
N ILE A 178 8.74 11.08 2.96
CA ILE A 178 10.00 11.83 3.08
C ILE A 178 9.76 13.06 3.92
N VAL A 179 10.64 13.29 4.89
CA VAL A 179 10.65 14.49 5.71
C VAL A 179 11.12 15.67 4.86
N VAL A 180 10.31 16.71 4.77
CA VAL A 180 10.64 17.96 4.05
C VAL A 180 11.22 18.99 4.98
N ASP A 181 10.64 19.14 6.17
CA ASP A 181 11.10 20.02 7.22
C ASP A 181 11.01 19.28 8.55
N SER A 182 12.07 19.36 9.34
CA SER A 182 12.17 18.67 10.62
C SER A 182 11.38 19.37 11.75
N GLY A 183 11.06 20.66 11.60
CA GLY A 183 10.54 21.43 12.73
C GLY A 183 11.47 21.33 13.97
N ASP A 184 10.87 21.15 15.14
CA ASP A 184 11.59 20.95 16.42
C ASP A 184 11.77 19.46 16.77
N THR A 185 11.64 18.56 15.79
CA THR A 185 11.84 17.11 15.98
C THR A 185 13.29 16.71 15.68
N ASP A 186 13.74 15.58 16.26
CA ASP A 186 15.10 15.04 16.04
C ASP A 186 15.26 14.34 14.66
N LEU A 187 14.39 14.66 13.70
CA LEU A 187 14.42 14.07 12.37
C LEU A 187 15.31 14.86 11.42
N ASN A 188 16.03 14.14 10.57
CA ASN A 188 16.80 14.77 9.50
C ASN A 188 15.93 14.97 8.24
N VAL A 189 16.10 16.10 7.56
CA VAL A 189 15.47 16.38 6.28
C VAL A 189 15.92 15.36 5.23
N GLY A 190 14.99 14.87 4.42
CA GLY A 190 15.24 13.89 3.36
C GLY A 190 15.21 12.42 3.82
N VAL A 191 15.08 12.15 5.12
CA VAL A 191 14.96 10.77 5.61
C VAL A 191 13.59 10.20 5.25
N GLN A 192 13.59 8.93 4.83
CA GLN A 192 12.37 8.17 4.55
C GLN A 192 11.93 7.39 5.79
N LEU A 193 10.71 7.63 6.23
CA LEU A 193 10.11 6.97 7.39
C LEU A 193 8.76 6.35 7.03
N SER A 194 8.30 5.39 7.83
CA SER A 194 6.91 4.93 7.70
C SER A 194 5.94 6.00 8.21
N LEU A 195 4.79 6.11 7.55
CA LEU A 195 3.75 7.08 7.91
C LEU A 195 3.35 6.96 9.40
N ASN A 196 3.26 5.74 9.91
CA ASN A 196 2.93 5.50 11.31
C ASN A 196 3.99 6.05 12.29
N ASN A 197 5.28 5.93 11.93
CA ASN A 197 6.36 6.41 12.79
C ASN A 197 6.39 7.94 12.85
N ILE A 198 6.27 8.60 11.69
CA ILE A 198 6.27 10.07 11.67
C ILE A 198 5.03 10.64 12.38
N THR A 199 3.88 9.98 12.24
CA THR A 199 2.65 10.39 12.93
C THR A 199 2.81 10.28 14.45
N LYS A 200 3.44 9.21 14.97
CA LYS A 200 3.75 9.07 16.40
C LYS A 200 4.71 10.15 16.88
N ILE A 201 5.78 10.43 16.12
CA ILE A 201 6.78 11.46 16.47
C ILE A 201 6.10 12.85 16.49
N ASN A 202 5.30 13.17 15.47
CA ASN A 202 4.59 14.44 15.39
C ASN A 202 3.56 14.59 16.52
N ARG A 203 2.86 13.51 16.88
CA ARG A 203 1.93 13.52 18.04
C ARG A 203 2.69 13.84 19.33
N ASN A 204 3.84 13.21 19.56
CA ASN A 204 4.66 13.48 20.75
C ASN A 204 5.21 14.92 20.75
N ALA A 205 5.63 15.44 19.60
CA ALA A 205 6.08 16.82 19.46
C ALA A 205 4.95 17.81 19.81
N LEU A 206 3.74 17.60 19.29
CA LEU A 206 2.56 18.42 19.58
C LEU A 206 2.20 18.38 21.08
N LEU A 207 2.22 17.20 21.71
CA LEU A 207 1.97 17.06 23.16
C LEU A 207 3.03 17.81 24.01
N SER A 208 4.24 17.95 23.48
CA SER A 208 5.33 18.69 24.12
C SER A 208 5.34 20.18 23.76
N GLY A 209 4.36 20.68 23.01
CA GLY A 209 4.28 22.07 22.55
C GLY A 209 5.33 22.47 21.51
N LYS A 210 5.93 21.49 20.82
CA LYS A 210 6.93 21.67 19.76
C LYS A 210 6.28 21.69 18.39
N THR A 211 6.96 22.30 17.40
CA THR A 211 6.53 22.30 16.00
C THR A 211 6.72 20.92 15.38
N PRO A 212 5.67 20.32 14.75
CA PRO A 212 5.78 19.01 14.12
C PRO A 212 6.58 19.07 12.83
N ALA A 213 7.17 17.95 12.42
CA ALA A 213 7.84 17.79 11.14
C ALA A 213 6.82 17.74 9.99
N THR A 214 7.15 18.40 8.87
CA THR A 214 6.37 18.30 7.63
C THR A 214 6.93 17.23 6.72
N PHE A 215 6.04 16.52 6.00
CA PHE A 215 6.43 15.41 5.16
C PHE A 215 5.62 15.36 3.86
N LYS A 216 6.18 14.69 2.84
CA LYS A 216 5.51 14.39 1.57
C LYS A 216 5.40 12.89 1.36
N PRO A 217 4.27 12.40 0.83
CA PRO A 217 4.12 10.99 0.47
C PRO A 217 5.07 10.63 -0.68
N VAL A 218 5.53 9.38 -0.68
CA VAL A 218 6.41 8.83 -1.72
C VAL A 218 5.83 7.55 -2.25
N LEU A 219 5.85 7.41 -3.57
CA LEU A 219 5.50 6.16 -4.24
C LEU A 219 6.77 5.34 -4.48
N LEU A 220 6.84 4.19 -3.86
CA LEU A 220 7.92 3.21 -4.04
C LEU A 220 7.41 2.03 -4.87
N GLY A 221 8.25 1.48 -5.73
CA GLY A 221 7.98 0.17 -6.33
C GLY A 221 7.91 -0.92 -5.27
N ILE A 222 7.23 -2.02 -5.55
CA ILE A 222 7.05 -3.13 -4.61
C ILE A 222 8.38 -3.69 -4.16
N SER A 223 9.34 -3.91 -5.08
CA SER A 223 10.67 -4.41 -4.76
C SER A 223 11.40 -3.48 -3.79
N LYS A 224 11.40 -2.18 -4.07
CA LYS A 224 12.03 -1.19 -3.21
C LYS A 224 11.33 -1.08 -1.85
N SER A 225 10.00 -1.07 -1.83
CA SER A 225 9.21 -1.06 -0.59
C SER A 225 9.47 -2.29 0.28
N SER A 226 9.80 -3.45 -0.33
CA SER A 226 10.11 -4.68 0.37
C SER A 226 11.51 -4.68 1.00
N VAL A 227 12.46 -3.95 0.43
CA VAL A 227 13.81 -3.76 1.00
C VAL A 227 13.81 -2.69 2.09
N GLU A 228 13.02 -1.63 1.91
CA GLU A 228 12.92 -0.50 2.85
C GLU A 228 11.87 -0.73 3.95
N THR A 229 11.67 -1.99 4.39
CA THR A 229 10.78 -2.30 5.51
C THR A 229 11.39 -1.93 6.85
N ASP A 230 10.54 -1.81 7.88
CA ASP A 230 11.00 -1.51 9.24
C ASP A 230 11.73 -2.70 9.88
N SER A 231 11.46 -3.93 9.41
CA SER A 231 12.16 -5.16 9.79
C SER A 231 13.38 -5.42 8.90
N PHE A 232 14.58 -5.33 9.46
CA PHE A 232 15.80 -5.63 8.73
C PHE A 232 15.97 -7.12 8.42
N LEU A 233 15.41 -8.02 9.24
CA LEU A 233 15.41 -9.47 8.97
C LEU A 233 14.58 -9.80 7.73
N SER A 234 13.41 -9.21 7.61
CA SER A 234 12.55 -9.36 6.44
C SER A 234 13.22 -8.83 5.16
N ALA A 235 13.81 -7.65 5.24
CA ALA A 235 14.54 -7.04 4.13
C ALA A 235 15.74 -7.88 3.69
N ALA A 236 16.59 -8.31 4.63
CA ALA A 236 17.78 -9.11 4.36
C ALA A 236 17.45 -10.46 3.72
N SER A 237 16.31 -11.06 4.04
CA SER A 237 15.89 -12.32 3.44
C SER A 237 15.31 -12.19 2.02
N PHE A 238 15.10 -10.97 1.54
CA PHE A 238 14.57 -10.71 0.20
C PHE A 238 15.70 -10.41 -0.81
N GLN A 239 16.41 -9.32 -0.63
CA GLN A 239 17.51 -8.88 -1.51
C GLN A 239 18.56 -8.09 -0.71
N GLU A 240 19.76 -7.93 -1.31
CA GLU A 240 20.84 -7.11 -0.75
C GLU A 240 21.24 -7.48 0.69
N THR A 241 21.25 -8.78 1.03
CA THR A 241 21.44 -9.31 2.39
C THR A 241 22.64 -8.66 3.11
N THR A 242 23.81 -8.62 2.46
CA THR A 242 25.03 -8.07 3.07
C THR A 242 24.87 -6.60 3.40
N LYS A 243 24.33 -5.79 2.49
CA LYS A 243 24.13 -4.36 2.67
C LYS A 243 23.16 -4.08 3.82
N VAL A 244 22.00 -4.75 3.80
CA VAL A 244 20.95 -4.56 4.81
C VAL A 244 21.45 -4.93 6.20
N LEU A 245 22.16 -6.07 6.34
CA LEU A 245 22.71 -6.51 7.62
C LEU A 245 23.82 -5.58 8.11
N THR A 246 24.67 -5.09 7.21
CA THR A 246 25.73 -4.13 7.54
C THR A 246 25.13 -2.82 8.03
N ASP A 247 24.15 -2.26 7.32
CA ASP A 247 23.45 -1.05 7.70
C ASP A 247 22.70 -1.21 9.05
N ALA A 248 22.11 -2.38 9.28
CA ALA A 248 21.43 -2.68 10.54
C ALA A 248 22.43 -2.78 11.71
N ALA A 249 23.59 -3.39 11.49
CA ALA A 249 24.64 -3.49 12.50
C ALA A 249 25.26 -2.14 12.85
N ILE A 250 25.57 -1.31 11.84
CA ILE A 250 26.14 0.02 12.03
C ILE A 250 25.17 0.93 12.81
N ASN A 251 23.89 0.88 12.46
CA ASN A 251 22.87 1.73 13.09
C ASN A 251 22.27 1.13 14.36
N GLY A 252 22.70 -0.05 14.80
CA GLY A 252 22.15 -0.72 15.98
C GLY A 252 20.64 -0.97 15.91
N LYS A 253 20.11 -1.32 14.73
CA LYS A 253 18.67 -1.49 14.53
C LYS A 253 18.13 -2.67 15.33
N ILE A 254 16.98 -2.46 15.95
CA ILE A 254 16.22 -3.50 16.66
C ILE A 254 15.00 -3.88 15.81
N ASP A 255 14.82 -5.18 15.55
CA ASP A 255 13.66 -5.69 14.82
C ASP A 255 12.49 -5.89 15.78
N PRO A 256 11.32 -5.27 15.51
CA PRO A 256 10.15 -5.39 16.38
C PRO A 256 9.44 -6.76 16.30
N LEU A 257 9.81 -7.63 15.36
CA LEU A 257 9.24 -8.96 15.15
C LEU A 257 7.69 -8.98 15.02
N ILE A 258 7.15 -8.00 14.31
CA ILE A 258 5.70 -7.86 14.13
C ILE A 258 5.18 -8.71 12.97
N GLY A 259 5.97 -8.88 11.91
CA GLY A 259 5.57 -9.61 10.72
C GLY A 259 5.68 -11.12 10.85
N LEU A 260 5.21 -11.83 9.83
CA LEU A 260 5.26 -13.29 9.80
C LEU A 260 6.67 -13.80 9.51
N LYS A 261 7.34 -13.20 8.53
CA LYS A 261 8.61 -13.67 7.97
C LYS A 261 9.74 -13.66 8.99
N GLU A 262 9.92 -12.58 9.73
CA GLU A 262 10.95 -12.43 10.75
C GLU A 262 10.77 -13.44 11.91
N ASN A 263 9.53 -13.70 12.32
CA ASN A 263 9.25 -14.70 13.36
C ASN A 263 9.55 -16.12 12.87
N VAL A 264 9.24 -16.44 11.61
CA VAL A 264 9.56 -17.74 11.01
C VAL A 264 11.08 -17.94 10.91
N ILE A 265 11.83 -16.91 10.50
CA ILE A 265 13.30 -16.97 10.40
C ILE A 265 13.93 -17.30 11.76
N ILE A 266 13.45 -16.67 12.85
CA ILE A 266 13.97 -16.88 14.19
C ILE A 266 13.45 -18.17 14.82
N GLY A 267 12.43 -18.82 14.25
CA GLY A 267 11.80 -20.01 14.83
C GLY A 267 10.81 -19.71 15.96
N LYS A 268 10.28 -18.49 16.03
CA LYS A 268 9.19 -18.14 16.96
C LYS A 268 7.84 -18.39 16.33
N LEU A 269 6.81 -18.54 17.17
CA LEU A 269 5.43 -18.57 16.71
C LEU A 269 5.10 -17.25 16.00
N ILE A 270 4.42 -17.35 14.87
CA ILE A 270 3.94 -16.18 14.13
C ILE A 270 2.89 -15.43 14.98
N PRO A 271 2.78 -14.11 14.87
CA PRO A 271 1.78 -13.32 15.62
C PRO A 271 0.36 -13.48 15.04
N ALA A 272 -0.06 -14.72 14.83
CA ALA A 272 -1.34 -15.12 14.29
C ALA A 272 -1.77 -16.45 14.91
N GLY A 273 -3.06 -16.71 15.00
CA GLY A 273 -3.58 -17.96 15.61
C GLY A 273 -3.07 -18.12 17.04
N THR A 274 -2.51 -19.29 17.35
CA THR A 274 -2.00 -19.62 18.71
C THR A 274 -0.79 -18.78 19.16
N GLY A 275 -0.11 -18.08 18.23
CA GLY A 275 0.99 -17.18 18.53
C GLY A 275 0.57 -15.77 18.99
N MET A 276 -0.73 -15.45 18.97
CA MET A 276 -1.23 -14.15 19.44
C MET A 276 -1.00 -13.96 20.94
N LYS A 277 -0.83 -12.71 21.36
CA LYS A 277 -0.56 -12.38 22.77
C LYS A 277 -1.62 -12.91 23.73
N ARG A 278 -2.89 -12.92 23.31
CA ARG A 278 -4.00 -13.44 24.11
C ARG A 278 -3.80 -14.91 24.50
N TYR A 279 -3.35 -15.75 23.57
CA TYR A 279 -3.14 -17.17 23.84
C TYR A 279 -1.90 -17.47 24.69
N LYS A 280 -0.90 -16.59 24.73
CA LYS A 280 0.28 -16.75 25.58
C LYS A 280 -0.02 -16.64 27.07
N LYS A 281 -1.14 -16.05 27.46
CA LYS A 281 -1.59 -15.91 28.85
C LYS A 281 -2.42 -17.10 29.32
N ILE A 282 -2.94 -17.91 28.41
CA ILE A 282 -3.77 -19.07 28.74
C ILE A 282 -2.88 -20.19 29.24
N ARG A 283 -3.13 -20.68 30.45
CA ARG A 283 -2.51 -21.87 31.01
C ARG A 283 -3.57 -22.97 31.06
N ILE A 284 -3.25 -24.12 30.49
CA ILE A 284 -4.10 -25.32 30.60
C ILE A 284 -3.82 -25.95 31.96
N ASN A 285 -4.82 -26.03 32.81
CA ASN A 285 -4.72 -26.83 34.03
C ASN A 285 -4.73 -28.30 33.61
N THR A 286 -3.58 -28.92 33.72
CA THR A 286 -3.37 -30.37 33.49
C THR A 286 -3.60 -31.22 34.75
N GLU A 287 -4.22 -30.66 35.77
CA GLU A 287 -4.65 -31.47 36.90
C GLU A 287 -5.73 -32.40 36.38
N GLU A 288 -5.37 -33.67 36.23
CA GLU A 288 -6.35 -34.72 36.00
C GLU A 288 -7.38 -34.59 37.14
N PRO A 289 -8.69 -34.65 36.88
CA PRO A 289 -9.66 -34.64 37.94
C PRO A 289 -9.34 -35.86 38.80
N GLU A 290 -8.83 -35.64 40.02
CA GLU A 290 -8.75 -36.69 41.01
C GLU A 290 -10.11 -37.35 41.01
N ASN A 291 -10.14 -38.67 40.82
CA ASN A 291 -11.32 -39.52 40.87
C ASN A 291 -12.07 -39.22 42.16
N THR A 292 -12.92 -38.23 42.16
CA THR A 292 -13.92 -38.05 43.20
C THR A 292 -14.89 -39.20 43.00
N GLU A 293 -14.69 -40.27 43.76
CA GLU A 293 -15.71 -41.29 43.92
C GLU A 293 -17.00 -40.59 44.26
N VAL A 294 -17.93 -40.60 43.33
CA VAL A 294 -19.28 -40.06 43.53
C VAL A 294 -19.93 -40.94 44.56
N SER A 295 -19.80 -40.57 45.82
CA SER A 295 -20.65 -41.13 46.89
C SER A 295 -22.07 -40.67 46.59
N VAL A 296 -22.85 -41.57 46.01
CA VAL A 296 -24.28 -41.36 45.78
C VAL A 296 -24.96 -41.31 47.16
N ALA A 297 -25.28 -40.12 47.60
CA ALA A 297 -26.14 -39.93 48.75
C ALA A 297 -27.60 -40.30 48.36
N PRO A 298 -28.35 -40.99 49.23
CA PRO A 298 -29.65 -41.54 48.87
C PRO A 298 -30.82 -40.55 48.88
N ASN A 299 -30.58 -39.26 48.89
CA ASN A 299 -31.65 -38.25 48.82
C ASN A 299 -31.40 -37.23 47.73
N GLY A 300 -32.29 -37.24 46.71
CA GLY A 300 -32.23 -36.46 45.49
C GLY A 300 -32.42 -34.96 45.69
N GLU A 301 -31.41 -34.26 46.17
CA GLU A 301 -31.32 -32.80 46.08
C GLU A 301 -30.25 -32.40 45.09
N LYS A 302 -30.67 -31.63 44.10
CA LYS A 302 -29.79 -31.03 43.08
C LYS A 302 -28.85 -30.00 43.71
N MET A 303 -27.56 -30.20 43.58
CA MET A 303 -26.57 -29.15 43.87
C MET A 303 -26.53 -28.10 42.73
N PRO A 304 -26.22 -26.83 43.02
CA PRO A 304 -26.23 -25.78 42.04
C PRO A 304 -25.12 -25.90 40.99
N GLU A 305 -25.50 -25.70 39.76
CA GLU A 305 -24.61 -25.57 38.61
C GLU A 305 -23.84 -24.23 38.69
N ASP A 306 -22.60 -24.27 39.14
CA ASP A 306 -21.63 -23.21 38.92
C ASP A 306 -20.44 -23.76 38.16
N THR A 307 -20.67 -24.11 36.92
CA THR A 307 -19.59 -24.34 35.94
C THR A 307 -19.74 -23.31 34.83
N LYS A 308 -18.99 -22.23 34.94
CA LYS A 308 -18.83 -21.27 33.83
C LYS A 308 -18.27 -22.03 32.62
N THR A 309 -19.00 -22.02 31.53
CA THR A 309 -18.57 -22.60 30.26
C THR A 309 -17.48 -21.73 29.64
N VAL A 310 -16.74 -22.29 28.71
CA VAL A 310 -15.65 -21.58 28.02
C VAL A 310 -16.14 -20.34 27.29
N GLU A 311 -17.43 -20.25 26.95
CA GLU A 311 -18.07 -19.09 26.35
C GLU A 311 -18.22 -17.92 27.34
N ASP A 312 -18.54 -18.17 28.62
CA ASP A 312 -18.65 -17.13 29.66
C ASP A 312 -17.32 -16.45 29.98
N VAL A 313 -16.19 -17.14 29.74
CA VAL A 313 -14.83 -16.59 29.97
C VAL A 313 -14.37 -15.68 28.82
N VAL A 314 -14.98 -15.83 27.64
CA VAL A 314 -14.63 -15.00 26.47
C VAL A 314 -15.32 -13.62 26.60
N ASP A 315 -16.56 -13.58 27.06
CA ASP A 315 -17.32 -12.33 27.22
C ASP A 315 -16.74 -11.45 28.35
N ASP A 316 -16.24 -12.03 29.44
CA ASP A 316 -15.54 -11.30 30.53
C ASP A 316 -14.20 -10.65 30.07
N ILE A 317 -13.62 -11.05 28.95
CA ILE A 317 -12.34 -10.49 28.43
C ILE A 317 -12.59 -9.28 27.55
N ASP A 318 -13.66 -9.27 26.79
CA ASP A 318 -14.00 -8.14 25.91
C ASP A 318 -14.50 -6.91 26.72
N ASP A 319 -15.10 -7.12 27.90
CA ASP A 319 -15.52 -6.06 28.80
C ASP A 319 -14.36 -5.35 29.53
N VAL A 320 -13.21 -6.02 29.70
CA VAL A 320 -12.03 -5.42 30.35
C VAL A 320 -11.22 -4.54 29.38
N GLU A 321 -11.24 -4.80 28.09
CA GLU A 321 -10.56 -3.92 27.10
C GLU A 321 -11.35 -2.62 26.85
N ASN A 322 -12.68 -2.65 26.97
CA ASN A 322 -13.51 -1.46 26.79
C ASN A 322 -13.53 -0.51 27.99
N THR A 323 -13.13 -0.96 29.19
CA THR A 323 -13.06 -0.10 30.38
C THR A 323 -11.74 0.64 30.52
N THR A 324 -10.66 0.23 29.84
CA THR A 324 -9.37 0.92 29.88
C THR A 324 -9.17 2.02 28.84
N GLU A 325 -10.07 2.13 27.84
CA GLU A 325 -10.04 3.22 26.86
C GLU A 325 -10.83 4.47 27.27
N ASN A 326 -11.56 4.42 28.39
CA ASN A 326 -12.37 5.56 28.87
C ASN A 326 -11.77 6.31 30.09
N GLU A 327 -10.56 5.97 30.56
CA GLU A 327 -9.88 6.62 31.68
C GLU A 327 -8.48 7.20 31.35
N GLU A 328 -8.19 7.55 30.08
CA GLU A 328 -7.03 8.41 29.76
C GLU A 328 -7.40 9.53 28.76
#